data_fb28ca578ce3c42aead181c89da31d9c
#
_entry.id   fb28ca578ce3c42aead181c89da31d9c
#
_cell.length_a   1.000
_cell.length_b   1.000
_cell.length_c   1.000
_cell.angle_alpha   90.00
_cell.angle_beta   90.00
_cell.angle_gamma   90.00
#
_symmetry.space_group_name_H-M   'P 1'
#
loop_
_entity.id
_entity.type
_entity.pdbx_description
1 polymer ?
#
loop_
_entity_poly.entity_id
_entity_poly.type
_entity_poly.pdbx_seq_one_letter_code
_entity_poly.pdbx_strand_id
1 'polypeptide(L)' 'MKVSDLKAGDEFISEKLNVDNKQTICTLISYQGMNGYVIDAGGCMLLADGNDEVELIKTNYETLSI' A
#
# COMPACT_ATOMS: atom_id res chain seq x y z
N MET A 1 -7.22 1.31 -8.94
CA MET A 1 -7.37 0.40 -7.79
C MET A 1 -7.29 1.20 -6.51
N LYS A 2 -8.05 0.84 -5.52
CA LYS A 2 -8.05 1.53 -4.23
C LYS A 2 -7.29 0.73 -3.19
N VAL A 3 -6.82 1.43 -2.15
CA VAL A 3 -6.13 0.77 -1.03
C VAL A 3 -7.00 -0.37 -0.45
N SER A 4 -8.31 -0.17 -0.39
CA SER A 4 -9.24 -1.18 0.13
C SER A 4 -9.27 -2.46 -0.71
N ASP A 5 -8.76 -2.43 -1.93
CA ASP A 5 -8.68 -3.61 -2.79
C ASP A 5 -7.41 -4.43 -2.56
N LEU A 6 -6.49 -3.92 -1.75
CA LEU A 6 -5.20 -4.56 -1.50
C LEU A 6 -5.29 -5.56 -0.35
N LYS A 7 -4.32 -6.46 -0.32
CA LYS A 7 -4.16 -7.43 0.78
C LYS A 7 -2.84 -7.18 1.48
N ALA A 8 -2.74 -7.59 2.74
CA ALA A 8 -1.51 -7.43 3.51
C ALA A 8 -0.34 -8.06 2.75
N GLY A 9 0.73 -7.32 2.61
CA GLY A 9 1.93 -7.73 1.87
C GLY A 9 1.97 -7.27 0.43
N ASP A 10 0.87 -6.73 -0.11
CA ASP A 10 0.85 -6.21 -1.48
C ASP A 10 1.71 -4.96 -1.57
N GLU A 11 2.46 -4.84 -2.67
CA GLU A 11 3.27 -3.67 -2.95
C GLU A 11 2.59 -2.81 -4.00
N PHE A 12 2.60 -1.50 -3.79
CA PHE A 12 1.88 -0.56 -4.64
C PHE A 12 2.56 0.80 -4.67
N ILE A 13 2.10 1.63 -5.62
CA ILE A 13 2.54 3.02 -5.75
C ILE A 13 1.34 3.93 -5.53
N SER A 14 1.53 5.02 -4.78
CA SER A 14 0.52 6.04 -4.60
C SER A 14 1.13 7.41 -4.90
N GLU A 15 0.46 8.19 -5.75
CA GLU A 15 0.94 9.54 -6.07
C GLU A 15 1.00 10.44 -4.84
N LYS A 16 0.10 10.24 -3.89
CA LYS A 16 0.09 11.03 -2.65
C LYS A 16 1.32 10.78 -1.79
N LEU A 17 2.01 9.67 -2.00
CA LEU A 17 3.12 9.25 -1.15
C LEU A 17 4.45 9.31 -1.90
N ASN A 18 4.52 10.13 -2.94
CA ASN A 18 5.79 10.37 -3.64
C ASN A 18 6.66 11.28 -2.77
N VAL A 19 7.93 10.88 -2.63
CA VAL A 19 8.90 11.65 -1.88
C VAL A 19 9.94 12.22 -2.86
N ASP A 20 10.17 13.53 -2.79
CA ASP A 20 11.16 14.20 -3.64
C ASP A 20 10.96 13.92 -5.13
N ASN A 21 9.72 13.93 -5.59
CA ASN A 21 9.34 13.66 -6.98
C ASN A 21 9.71 12.27 -7.47
N LYS A 22 10.00 11.35 -6.55
CA LYS A 22 10.26 9.96 -6.89
C LYS A 22 9.11 9.10 -6.42
N GLN A 23 8.76 8.12 -7.23
CA GLN A 23 7.75 7.15 -6.83
C GLN A 23 8.30 6.30 -5.69
N THR A 24 7.51 6.20 -4.63
CA THR A 24 7.87 5.38 -3.47
C THR A 24 7.04 4.10 -3.52
N ILE A 25 7.72 2.96 -3.46
CA ILE A 25 7.03 1.67 -3.38
C ILE A 25 6.57 1.49 -1.94
N CYS A 26 5.26 1.29 -1.80
CA CYS A 26 4.62 1.10 -0.51
C CYS A 26 4.19 -0.34 -0.34
N THR A 27 4.11 -0.79 0.90
CA THR A 27 3.64 -2.14 1.23
C THR A 27 2.47 -2.03 2.20
N LEU A 28 1.38 -2.73 1.91
CA LEU A 28 0.26 -2.78 2.85
C LEU A 28 0.61 -3.70 3.99
N ILE A 29 0.53 -3.19 5.22
CA ILE A 29 0.87 -3.95 6.42
C ILE A 29 -0.37 -4.59 7.02
N SER A 30 -1.39 -3.79 7.33
CA SER A 30 -2.59 -4.31 7.95
C SER A 30 -3.75 -3.33 7.81
N TYR A 31 -4.96 -3.86 8.02
CA TYR A 31 -6.17 -3.07 8.09
C TYR A 31 -6.52 -2.85 9.56
N GLN A 32 -6.69 -1.61 9.97
CA GLN A 32 -6.96 -1.23 11.34
C GLN A 32 -8.41 -0.74 11.55
N GLY A 33 -9.33 -1.24 10.79
CA GLY A 33 -10.73 -0.87 10.92
C GLY A 33 -10.96 0.62 10.70
N MET A 34 -11.57 1.29 11.66
CA MET A 34 -11.89 2.72 11.54
C MET A 34 -10.66 3.61 11.43
N ASN A 35 -9.49 3.13 11.83
CA ASN A 35 -8.25 3.88 11.74
C ASN A 35 -7.63 3.82 10.35
N GLY A 36 -8.20 3.02 9.46
CA GLY A 36 -7.72 2.92 8.09
C GLY A 36 -6.71 1.80 7.89
N TYR A 37 -5.83 2.00 6.93
CA TYR A 37 -4.84 0.98 6.54
C TYR A 37 -3.45 1.44 6.92
N VAL A 38 -2.71 0.55 7.57
CA VAL A 38 -1.30 0.81 7.90
C VAL A 38 -0.45 0.39 6.72
N ILE A 39 0.37 1.30 6.22
CA ILE A 39 1.25 1.06 5.10
C ILE A 39 2.69 1.43 5.45
N ASP A 40 3.63 0.77 4.80
CA ASP A 40 5.05 1.11 4.88
C ASP A 40 5.42 1.84 3.58
N ALA A 41 5.80 3.09 3.70
CA ALA A 41 6.20 3.92 2.56
C ALA A 41 7.67 4.27 2.70
N GLY A 42 8.54 3.44 2.12
CA GLY A 42 9.97 3.69 2.13
C GLY A 42 10.59 3.68 3.52
N GLY A 43 10.10 2.83 4.41
CA GLY A 43 10.60 2.71 5.77
C GLY A 43 9.81 3.52 6.80
N CYS A 44 8.83 4.31 6.35
CA CYS A 44 7.98 5.09 7.23
C CYS A 44 6.59 4.45 7.30
N MET A 45 6.08 4.24 8.51
CA MET A 45 4.73 3.72 8.70
C MET A 45 3.73 4.85 8.65
N LEU A 46 2.73 4.71 7.79
CA LEU A 46 1.71 5.73 7.58
C LEU A 46 0.33 5.09 7.61
N LEU A 47 -0.68 5.92 7.82
CA LEU A 47 -2.07 5.49 7.70
C LEU A 47 -2.61 5.98 6.35
N ALA A 48 -3.32 5.10 5.66
CA ALA A 48 -3.92 5.43 4.36
C ALA A 48 -5.43 5.21 4.43
N ASP A 49 -6.15 6.02 3.63
CA ASP A 49 -7.59 5.88 3.47
C ASP A 49 -7.85 4.76 2.46
N GLY A 50 -8.82 3.90 2.75
CA GLY A 50 -9.19 2.82 1.84
C GLY A 50 -9.64 3.29 0.46
N ASN A 51 -10.08 4.55 0.35
CA ASN A 51 -10.51 5.13 -0.94
C ASN A 51 -9.37 5.73 -1.76
N ASP A 52 -8.16 5.78 -1.23
CA ASP A 52 -7.03 6.33 -1.97
C ASP A 52 -6.73 5.48 -3.19
N GLU A 53 -6.52 6.15 -4.34
CA GLU A 53 -6.17 5.46 -5.58
C GLU A 53 -4.69 5.07 -5.57
N VAL A 54 -4.43 3.84 -5.98
CA VAL A 54 -3.08 3.29 -6.01
C VAL A 54 -2.90 2.41 -7.24
N GLU A 55 -1.66 2.09 -7.55
CA GLU A 55 -1.32 1.16 -8.62
C GLU A 55 -0.58 -0.03 -8.00
N LEU A 56 -1.17 -1.21 -8.14
CA LEU A 56 -0.57 -2.44 -7.63
C LEU A 56 0.66 -2.81 -8.45
N ILE A 57 1.77 -3.06 -7.76
CA ILE A 57 3.02 -3.49 -8.40
C ILE A 57 3.18 -5.00 -8.27
N LYS A 58 2.99 -5.50 -7.05
CA LYS A 58 3.20 -6.91 -6.76
C LYS A 58 2.24 -7.36 -5.68
N THR A 59 1.58 -8.48 -5.93
CA THR A 59 0.68 -9.04 -4.93
C THR A 59 1.39 -10.11 -4.11
N ASN A 60 1.15 -10.09 -2.81
CA ASN A 60 1.67 -11.11 -1.91
C ASN A 60 1.12 -12.50 -2.25
N TYR A 61 -0.07 -12.54 -2.81
CA TYR A 61 -0.71 -13.79 -3.21
C TYR A 61 0.12 -14.58 -4.22
N GLU A 62 0.73 -13.89 -5.18
CA GLU A 62 1.58 -14.54 -6.19
C GLU A 62 2.77 -15.24 -5.55
N THR A 63 3.31 -14.66 -4.50
CA THR A 63 4.44 -15.23 -3.78
C THR A 63 4.06 -16.53 -3.08
N LEU A 64 2.81 -16.63 -2.62
CA LEU A 64 2.32 -17.79 -1.89
C LEU A 64 1.87 -18.92 -2.78
N SER A 65 1.75 -18.70 -4.07
CA SER A 65 1.24 -19.70 -5.01
C SER A 65 2.32 -20.66 -5.54
N ILE A 66 3.52 -20.47 -5.11
CA ILE A 66 4.66 -21.27 -5.56
C ILE A 66 4.87 -22.50 -4.68
#